data_8ed29dd5082d8eccfcb30ce4c6af3474
#
_entry.id   8ed29dd5082d8eccfcb30ce4c6af3474
#
_cell.length_a   1.000
_cell.length_b   1.000
_cell.length_c   1.000
_cell.angle_alpha   90.00
_cell.angle_beta   90.00
_cell.angle_gamma   90.00
#
_symmetry.space_group_name_H-M   'P 1'
#
loop_
_entity.id
_entity.type
_entity.pdbx_description
1 polymer ?
#
loop_
_entity_poly.entity_id
_entity_poly.type
_entity_poly.pdbx_seq_one_letter_code
_entity_poly.pdbx_strand_id
1 'polypeptide(L)'
;MLRRVRSIDLSLAALVFTVGFCSVAAASRSRLPPPPTTNVLVSEQALQQLSAAIQSYERMARAGGWPTLPRRLSLRPGDSDQNVLILRQRLKATGDLPANVPDAYEYDENVRAAVINYQLRNGLQPTGKVFGVTLRSLNASVGYRLKQMR
;
A
#
# COMPACT_ATOMS: atom_id res chain seq x y z
N MET A 1 36.46 14.32 48.21
CA MET A 1 35.80 13.94 49.49
C MET A 1 35.37 12.48 49.39
N LEU A 2 36.02 11.69 50.18
CA LEU A 2 35.83 10.26 50.44
C LEU A 2 34.49 9.96 51.10
N ARG A 3 33.97 8.76 50.83
CA ARG A 3 33.44 7.79 51.83
C ARG A 3 32.46 6.87 51.12
N ARG A 4 32.38 5.63 51.33
CA ARG A 4 33.10 4.52 52.03
C ARG A 4 32.34 3.25 51.70
N VAL A 5 33.11 2.27 51.39
CA VAL A 5 32.83 0.83 51.35
C VAL A 5 32.21 0.36 52.67
N ARG A 6 31.23 -0.54 52.61
CA ARG A 6 31.08 -1.55 53.69
C ARG A 6 30.64 -2.90 53.13
N SER A 7 31.53 -3.78 53.42
CA SER A 7 31.49 -5.22 53.25
C SER A 7 30.71 -5.92 54.39
N ILE A 8 30.51 -7.22 54.18
CA ILE A 8 30.32 -8.31 55.21
C ILE A 8 28.83 -8.51 55.55
N ASP A 9 28.27 -9.73 55.35
CA ASP A 9 28.56 -10.88 56.14
C ASP A 9 28.20 -12.22 55.48
N LEU A 10 29.09 -13.13 55.71
CA LEU A 10 29.02 -14.55 55.45
C LEU A 10 28.25 -15.21 56.60
N SER A 11 27.23 -15.99 56.37
CA SER A 11 26.79 -16.97 57.38
C SER A 11 26.40 -18.28 56.70
N LEU A 12 27.15 -19.23 57.11
CA LEU A 12 27.18 -20.67 56.89
C LEU A 12 26.01 -21.38 57.59
N ALA A 13 25.55 -22.46 57.02
CA ALA A 13 24.92 -23.68 57.59
C ALA A 13 23.45 -23.87 57.13
N ALA A 14 23.13 -24.92 56.50
CA ALA A 14 23.00 -26.27 56.96
C ALA A 14 22.51 -27.16 55.81
N LEU A 15 23.21 -28.26 55.72
CA LEU A 15 22.92 -29.42 54.91
C LEU A 15 21.63 -30.11 55.37
N VAL A 16 20.63 -30.24 54.46
CA VAL A 16 19.58 -31.26 54.59
C VAL A 16 19.42 -31.99 53.28
N PHE A 17 19.88 -33.22 53.29
CA PHE A 17 19.65 -34.23 52.27
C PHE A 17 18.20 -34.69 52.38
N THR A 18 17.40 -34.44 51.36
CA THR A 18 16.17 -35.20 51.15
C THR A 18 16.15 -35.73 49.75
N VAL A 19 16.31 -37.04 49.70
CA VAL A 19 16.04 -37.88 48.53
C VAL A 19 14.53 -37.84 48.29
N GLY A 20 14.12 -37.56 47.09
CA GLY A 20 12.73 -37.75 46.85
C GLY A 20 12.21 -37.23 45.53
N PHE A 21 11.90 -38.15 44.68
CA PHE A 21 10.93 -38.05 43.59
C PHE A 21 11.41 -37.45 42.28
N CYS A 22 11.93 -38.36 41.46
CA CYS A 22 11.98 -38.18 40.01
C CYS A 22 10.54 -38.10 39.49
N SER A 23 9.98 -36.91 39.41
CA SER A 23 8.73 -36.65 38.70
C SER A 23 9.07 -36.49 37.23
N VAL A 24 8.81 -37.50 36.45
CA VAL A 24 8.82 -37.46 35.00
C VAL A 24 7.73 -36.46 34.59
N ALA A 25 8.10 -35.21 34.41
CA ALA A 25 7.24 -34.24 33.79
C ALA A 25 7.01 -34.69 32.36
N ALA A 26 5.86 -35.27 32.12
CA ALA A 26 5.35 -35.53 30.78
C ALA A 26 5.36 -34.19 30.03
N ALA A 27 6.26 -34.06 29.06
CA ALA A 27 6.31 -32.93 28.17
C ALA A 27 4.96 -32.86 27.44
N SER A 28 4.10 -32.00 27.92
CA SER A 28 2.90 -31.59 27.19
C SER A 28 3.39 -30.98 25.87
N ARG A 29 3.33 -31.76 24.82
CA ARG A 29 3.51 -31.23 23.45
C ARG A 29 2.44 -30.18 23.28
N SER A 30 2.80 -28.94 23.48
CA SER A 30 2.00 -27.79 23.13
C SER A 30 1.68 -27.93 21.65
N ARG A 31 0.48 -28.44 21.36
CA ARG A 31 -0.04 -28.48 20.02
C ARG A 31 -0.17 -27.02 19.61
N LEU A 32 0.73 -26.56 18.72
CA LEU A 32 0.58 -25.23 18.10
C LEU A 32 -0.87 -25.09 17.63
N PRO A 33 -1.53 -23.97 17.94
CA PRO A 33 -2.86 -23.74 17.40
C PRO A 33 -2.78 -23.88 15.89
N PRO A 34 -3.77 -24.49 15.24
CA PRO A 34 -3.80 -24.55 13.79
C PRO A 34 -3.68 -23.12 13.25
N PRO A 35 -2.95 -22.92 12.14
CA PRO A 35 -2.86 -21.61 11.54
C PRO A 35 -4.28 -21.10 11.32
N PRO A 36 -4.55 -19.79 11.55
CA PRO A 36 -5.86 -19.26 11.33
C PRO A 36 -6.24 -19.62 9.89
N THR A 37 -7.30 -20.37 9.72
CA THR A 37 -7.97 -20.53 8.44
C THR A 37 -8.39 -19.14 8.04
N THR A 38 -7.56 -18.48 7.25
CA THR A 38 -7.92 -17.23 6.59
C THR A 38 -8.98 -17.59 5.58
N ASN A 39 -10.21 -17.78 6.05
CA ASN A 39 -11.34 -17.54 5.21
C ASN A 39 -11.21 -16.08 4.83
N VAL A 40 -10.73 -15.84 3.62
CA VAL A 40 -10.85 -14.55 2.98
C VAL A 40 -12.35 -14.36 2.79
N LEU A 41 -13.01 -13.93 3.86
CA LEU A 41 -14.35 -13.38 3.78
C LEU A 41 -14.17 -12.12 2.95
N VAL A 42 -14.34 -12.26 1.65
CA VAL A 42 -14.56 -11.12 0.78
C VAL A 42 -15.79 -10.47 1.37
N SER A 43 -15.61 -9.37 2.11
CA SER A 43 -16.72 -8.72 2.78
C SER A 43 -17.71 -8.27 1.71
N GLU A 44 -19.02 -8.34 2.00
CA GLU A 44 -20.04 -7.81 1.08
C GLU A 44 -19.71 -6.37 0.64
N GLN A 45 -19.13 -5.59 1.54
CA GLN A 45 -18.64 -4.24 1.23
C GLN A 45 -17.57 -4.23 0.14
N ALA A 46 -16.61 -5.18 0.16
CA ALA A 46 -15.59 -5.27 -0.88
C ALA A 46 -16.20 -5.65 -2.23
N LEU A 47 -17.18 -6.56 -2.24
CA LEU A 47 -17.92 -6.92 -3.46
C LEU A 47 -18.73 -5.75 -4.00
N GLN A 48 -19.39 -4.99 -3.11
CA GLN A 48 -20.14 -3.79 -3.50
C GLN A 48 -19.21 -2.71 -4.07
N GLN A 49 -18.06 -2.48 -3.44
CA GLN A 49 -17.05 -1.53 -3.94
C GLN A 49 -16.51 -1.95 -5.30
N LEU A 50 -16.22 -3.24 -5.49
CA LEU A 50 -15.76 -3.77 -6.78
C LEU A 50 -16.84 -3.61 -7.86
N SER A 51 -18.07 -3.96 -7.57
CA SER A 51 -19.19 -3.82 -8.51
C SER A 51 -19.43 -2.35 -8.90
N ALA A 52 -19.37 -1.43 -7.94
CA ALA A 52 -19.48 0.01 -8.18
C ALA A 52 -18.31 0.53 -9.05
N ALA A 53 -17.10 0.04 -8.79
CA ALA A 53 -15.94 0.36 -9.63
C ALA A 53 -16.13 -0.13 -11.08
N ILE A 54 -16.53 -1.40 -11.26
CA ILE A 54 -16.81 -1.96 -12.59
C ILE A 54 -17.84 -1.12 -13.35
N GLN A 55 -18.97 -0.78 -12.71
CA GLN A 55 -20.00 0.07 -13.32
C GLN A 55 -19.47 1.45 -13.70
N SER A 56 -18.63 2.05 -12.87
CA SER A 56 -17.99 3.33 -13.18
C SER A 56 -17.10 3.24 -14.41
N TYR A 57 -16.27 2.21 -14.50
CA TYR A 57 -15.40 1.97 -15.65
C TYR A 57 -16.20 1.64 -16.91
N GLU A 58 -17.33 0.92 -16.81
CA GLU A 58 -18.23 0.68 -17.93
C GLU A 58 -18.87 1.97 -18.46
N ARG A 59 -19.30 2.87 -17.56
CA ARG A 59 -19.80 4.19 -17.99
C ARG A 59 -18.72 4.98 -18.72
N MET A 60 -17.48 4.99 -18.19
CA MET A 60 -16.34 5.62 -18.85
C MET A 60 -16.06 5.00 -20.22
N ALA A 61 -16.11 3.69 -20.35
CA ALA A 61 -15.90 3.01 -21.62
C ALA A 61 -16.95 3.40 -22.66
N ARG A 62 -18.23 3.51 -22.26
CA ARG A 62 -19.33 3.97 -23.16
C ARG A 62 -19.20 5.44 -23.55
N ALA A 63 -18.59 6.26 -22.68
CA ALA A 63 -18.31 7.68 -22.98
C ALA A 63 -17.05 7.89 -23.85
N GLY A 64 -16.47 6.83 -24.41
CA GLY A 64 -15.26 6.92 -25.26
C GLY A 64 -13.94 6.72 -24.50
N GLY A 65 -14.00 6.42 -23.21
CA GLY A 65 -12.81 6.21 -22.37
C GLY A 65 -12.25 7.49 -21.76
N TRP A 66 -11.04 7.40 -21.29
CA TRP A 66 -10.30 8.54 -20.73
C TRP A 66 -9.27 9.12 -21.70
N PRO A 67 -8.82 10.36 -21.51
CA PRO A 67 -7.77 10.96 -22.32
C PRO A 67 -6.48 10.15 -22.27
N THR A 68 -5.81 10.04 -23.42
CA THR A 68 -4.51 9.38 -23.55
C THR A 68 -3.41 10.37 -23.78
N LEU A 69 -2.24 10.09 -23.22
CA LEU A 69 -1.04 10.91 -23.35
C LEU A 69 -0.22 10.48 -24.58
N PRO A 70 0.56 11.38 -25.21
CA PRO A 70 1.47 11.01 -26.30
C PRO A 70 2.44 9.90 -25.88
N ARG A 71 2.74 8.97 -26.78
CA ARG A 71 3.52 7.75 -26.48
C ARG A 71 4.98 8.00 -26.06
N ARG A 72 5.55 9.14 -26.43
CA ARG A 72 6.94 9.52 -26.13
C ARG A 72 6.99 10.76 -25.24
N LEU A 73 6.10 10.83 -24.28
CA LEU A 73 6.04 11.92 -23.32
C LEU A 73 6.92 11.64 -22.11
N SER A 74 7.55 12.69 -21.61
CA SER A 74 8.22 12.72 -20.30
C SER A 74 7.81 13.99 -19.58
N LEU A 75 7.18 13.85 -18.42
CA LEU A 75 6.77 14.95 -17.54
C LEU A 75 7.33 14.76 -16.14
N ARG A 76 7.72 15.86 -15.52
CA ARG A 76 8.27 15.90 -14.17
C ARG A 76 7.75 17.14 -13.42
N PRO A 77 7.81 17.13 -12.08
CA PRO A 77 7.44 18.30 -11.28
C PRO A 77 8.16 19.57 -11.74
N GLY A 78 7.41 20.65 -11.85
CA GLY A 78 7.87 21.95 -12.35
C GLY A 78 7.74 22.15 -13.85
N ASP A 79 7.44 21.12 -14.64
CA ASP A 79 7.19 21.28 -16.06
C ASP A 79 5.88 22.07 -16.29
N SER A 80 5.87 22.91 -17.33
CA SER A 80 4.67 23.60 -17.82
C SER A 80 4.44 23.19 -19.27
N ASP A 81 3.39 22.35 -19.49
CA ASP A 81 3.13 21.75 -20.80
C ASP A 81 1.64 21.47 -20.98
N GLN A 82 1.15 21.56 -22.21
CA GLN A 82 -0.24 21.24 -22.54
C GLN A 82 -0.62 19.79 -22.16
N ASN A 83 0.33 18.87 -22.20
CA ASN A 83 0.10 17.48 -21.80
C ASN A 83 -0.11 17.30 -20.30
N VAL A 84 0.26 18.28 -19.45
CA VAL A 84 -0.06 18.28 -18.02
C VAL A 84 -1.58 18.42 -17.82
N LEU A 85 -2.26 19.21 -18.66
CA LEU A 85 -3.72 19.30 -18.64
C LEU A 85 -4.37 17.94 -18.93
N ILE A 86 -3.88 17.23 -19.95
CA ILE A 86 -4.36 15.89 -20.31
C ILE A 86 -4.09 14.91 -19.15
N LEU A 87 -2.91 15.00 -18.50
CA LEU A 87 -2.55 14.21 -17.35
C LEU A 87 -3.49 14.45 -16.16
N ARG A 88 -3.81 15.72 -15.86
CA ARG A 88 -4.77 16.09 -14.81
C ARG A 88 -6.14 15.47 -15.06
N GLN A 89 -6.68 15.59 -16.26
CA GLN A 89 -7.96 14.99 -16.65
C GLN A 89 -7.91 13.46 -16.52
N ARG A 90 -6.80 12.85 -16.92
CA ARG A 90 -6.58 11.39 -16.77
C ARG A 90 -6.58 10.94 -15.31
N LEU A 91 -5.90 11.68 -14.44
CA LEU A 91 -5.82 11.38 -13.00
C LEU A 91 -7.16 11.66 -12.30
N LYS A 92 -7.90 12.70 -12.69
CA LYS A 92 -9.27 12.96 -12.21
C LYS A 92 -10.21 11.81 -12.59
N ALA A 93 -10.13 11.32 -13.82
CA ALA A 93 -10.96 10.21 -14.30
C ALA A 93 -10.78 8.92 -13.49
N THR A 94 -9.63 8.71 -12.87
CA THR A 94 -9.35 7.53 -12.01
C THR A 94 -9.39 7.83 -10.52
N GLY A 95 -9.73 9.06 -10.12
CA GLY A 95 -9.84 9.48 -8.74
C GLY A 95 -8.50 9.68 -8.02
N ASP A 96 -7.38 9.67 -8.76
CA ASP A 96 -6.06 9.93 -8.18
C ASP A 96 -5.82 11.41 -7.91
N LEU A 97 -6.46 12.28 -8.70
CA LEU A 97 -6.50 13.73 -8.50
C LEU A 97 -7.95 14.14 -8.18
N PRO A 98 -8.19 14.89 -7.09
CA PRO A 98 -9.52 15.38 -6.76
C PRO A 98 -10.11 16.23 -7.88
N ALA A 99 -11.42 16.10 -8.13
CA ALA A 99 -12.11 16.80 -9.22
C ALA A 99 -12.11 18.34 -9.05
N ASN A 100 -12.07 18.82 -7.80
CA ASN A 100 -12.06 20.23 -7.45
C ASN A 100 -10.70 20.91 -7.65
N VAL A 101 -9.62 20.17 -7.93
CA VAL A 101 -8.32 20.76 -8.28
C VAL A 101 -8.46 21.45 -9.66
N PRO A 102 -8.13 22.74 -9.79
CA PRO A 102 -8.23 23.44 -11.06
C PRO A 102 -7.41 22.82 -12.17
N ASP A 103 -7.86 22.93 -13.41
CA ASP A 103 -7.07 22.57 -14.57
C ASP A 103 -6.00 23.63 -14.82
N ALA A 104 -4.76 23.17 -14.99
CA ALA A 104 -3.60 24.03 -15.22
C ALA A 104 -2.57 23.28 -16.08
N TYR A 105 -1.71 24.04 -16.72
CA TYR A 105 -0.60 23.51 -17.53
C TYR A 105 0.63 23.17 -16.68
N GLU A 106 0.66 23.61 -15.43
CA GLU A 106 1.77 23.40 -14.52
C GLU A 106 1.70 22.02 -13.85
N TYR A 107 2.83 21.33 -13.83
CA TYR A 107 3.04 20.11 -13.06
C TYR A 107 3.36 20.49 -11.61
N ASP A 108 2.34 20.89 -10.86
CA ASP A 108 2.45 21.31 -9.46
C ASP A 108 2.52 20.12 -8.48
N GLU A 109 2.58 20.43 -7.19
CA GLU A 109 2.65 19.42 -6.16
C GLU A 109 1.38 18.53 -6.05
N ASN A 110 0.20 19.06 -6.42
CA ASN A 110 -1.03 18.28 -6.47
C ASN A 110 -0.92 17.16 -7.53
N VAL A 111 -0.42 17.52 -8.72
CA VAL A 111 -0.19 16.52 -9.78
C VAL A 111 0.90 15.54 -9.39
N ARG A 112 1.98 16.00 -8.76
CA ARG A 112 3.04 15.13 -8.27
C ARG A 112 2.52 14.11 -7.28
N ALA A 113 1.78 14.54 -6.27
CA ALA A 113 1.18 13.68 -5.27
C ALA A 113 0.20 12.67 -5.91
N ALA A 114 -0.64 13.14 -6.85
CA ALA A 114 -1.57 12.27 -7.58
C ALA A 114 -0.84 11.20 -8.42
N VAL A 115 0.27 11.55 -9.07
CA VAL A 115 1.10 10.59 -9.82
C VAL A 115 1.76 9.58 -8.89
N ILE A 116 2.27 9.99 -7.74
CA ILE A 116 2.83 9.08 -6.72
C ILE A 116 1.76 8.09 -6.24
N ASN A 117 0.56 8.58 -5.91
CA ASN A 117 -0.56 7.72 -5.48
C ASN A 117 -0.95 6.72 -6.58
N TYR A 118 -1.04 7.21 -7.83
CA TYR A 118 -1.27 6.35 -8.99
C TYR A 118 -0.19 5.25 -9.12
N GLN A 119 1.08 5.62 -9.00
CA GLN A 119 2.21 4.71 -9.09
C GLN A 119 2.16 3.64 -8.00
N LEU A 120 1.97 4.03 -6.74
CA LEU A 120 1.85 3.12 -5.60
C LEU A 120 0.71 2.11 -5.80
N ARG A 121 -0.47 2.60 -6.17
CA ARG A 121 -1.66 1.78 -6.40
C ARG A 121 -1.50 0.78 -7.56
N ASN A 122 -0.65 1.10 -8.54
CA ASN A 122 -0.37 0.23 -9.68
C ASN A 122 0.95 -0.58 -9.54
N GLY A 123 1.56 -0.62 -8.34
CA GLY A 123 2.80 -1.35 -8.10
C GLY A 123 4.01 -0.80 -8.85
N LEU A 124 4.00 0.51 -9.16
CA LEU A 124 5.09 1.19 -9.85
C LEU A 124 5.97 1.95 -8.86
N GLN A 125 7.20 2.25 -9.25
CA GLN A 125 8.10 3.09 -8.45
C GLN A 125 7.50 4.49 -8.26
N PRO A 126 7.35 4.99 -7.00
CA PRO A 126 6.69 6.27 -6.69
C PRO A 126 7.63 7.47 -6.94
N THR A 127 8.03 7.67 -8.17
CA THR A 127 8.97 8.73 -8.56
C THR A 127 8.31 10.10 -8.70
N GLY A 128 6.99 10.15 -8.82
CA GLY A 128 6.26 11.37 -9.16
C GLY A 128 6.55 11.89 -10.56
N LYS A 129 7.13 11.06 -11.46
CA LYS A 129 7.44 11.40 -12.85
C LYS A 129 6.62 10.54 -13.80
N VAL A 130 6.25 11.08 -14.95
CA VAL A 130 5.48 10.38 -15.98
C VAL A 130 6.36 10.12 -17.19
N PHE A 131 6.93 8.92 -17.26
CA PHE A 131 7.68 8.42 -18.42
C PHE A 131 7.67 6.88 -18.42
N GLY A 132 8.12 6.26 -19.48
CA GLY A 132 8.36 4.82 -19.56
C GLY A 132 7.17 3.98 -19.10
N VAL A 133 7.34 3.21 -18.03
CA VAL A 133 6.32 2.29 -17.49
C VAL A 133 5.10 3.05 -16.98
N THR A 134 5.28 4.15 -16.26
CA THR A 134 4.18 4.99 -15.75
C THR A 134 3.32 5.51 -16.89
N LEU A 135 3.94 6.03 -17.96
CA LEU A 135 3.23 6.52 -19.13
C LEU A 135 2.43 5.40 -19.83
N ARG A 136 3.03 4.22 -20.00
CA ARG A 136 2.33 3.06 -20.57
C ARG A 136 1.14 2.63 -19.73
N SER A 137 1.29 2.61 -18.41
CA SER A 137 0.23 2.27 -17.47
C SER A 137 -0.93 3.28 -17.52
N LEU A 138 -0.63 4.59 -17.58
CA LEU A 138 -1.63 5.65 -17.73
C LEU A 138 -2.39 5.52 -19.05
N ASN A 139 -1.73 5.11 -20.12
CA ASN A 139 -2.31 4.92 -21.45
C ASN A 139 -3.05 3.57 -21.62
N ALA A 140 -3.06 2.69 -20.60
CA ALA A 140 -3.86 1.48 -20.66
C ALA A 140 -5.34 1.85 -20.84
N SER A 141 -6.02 1.20 -21.80
CA SER A 141 -7.44 1.51 -22.09
C SER A 141 -8.37 1.10 -20.95
N VAL A 142 -9.53 1.74 -20.88
CA VAL A 142 -10.60 1.39 -19.93
C VAL A 142 -11.00 -0.08 -20.10
N GLY A 143 -11.13 -0.55 -21.35
CA GLY A 143 -11.47 -1.93 -21.65
C GLY A 143 -10.42 -2.94 -21.15
N TYR A 144 -9.14 -2.59 -21.21
CA TYR A 144 -8.08 -3.41 -20.61
C TYR A 144 -8.22 -3.50 -19.10
N ARG A 145 -8.50 -2.37 -18.42
CA ARG A 145 -8.72 -2.36 -16.97
C ARG A 145 -9.97 -3.15 -16.55
N LEU A 146 -11.06 -3.04 -17.31
CA LEU A 146 -12.27 -3.84 -17.08
C LEU A 146 -12.01 -5.35 -17.16
N LYS A 147 -11.18 -5.79 -18.10
CA LYS A 147 -10.80 -7.21 -18.19
C LYS A 147 -10.01 -7.71 -16.98
N GLN A 148 -9.28 -6.82 -16.31
CA GLN A 148 -8.52 -7.17 -15.09
C GLN A 148 -9.41 -7.27 -13.83
N MET A 149 -10.59 -6.64 -13.84
CA MET A 149 -11.53 -6.63 -12.72
C MET A 149 -12.56 -7.77 -12.77
N ARG A 150 -12.67 -8.45 -13.89
CA ARG A 150 -13.59 -9.60 -14.14
C ARG A 150 -12.86 -10.92 -14.04
#